data_979dc2c650a90bfa19cbe8f1ee93fc8b
#
_entry.id   979dc2c650a90bfa19cbe8f1ee93fc8b
#
_cell.length_a   1.000
_cell.length_b   1.000
_cell.length_c   1.000
_cell.angle_alpha   90.00
_cell.angle_beta   90.00
_cell.angle_gamma   90.00
#
_symmetry.space_group_name_H-M   'P 1'
#
loop_
_entity.id
_entity.type
_entity.pdbx_description
1 polymer ?
#
loop_
_entity_poly.entity_id
_entity_poly.type
_entity_poly.pdbx_seq_one_letter_code
_entity_poly.pdbx_strand_id
1 'polypeptide(L)'
;MVYRERQLGIWRSTMASIYYTEVDLSPYEVPNEQSLCIYISGCQQVCQNCHYPDLRKANYGEPLIDFFEKLLELYFYQATCVCFLGEGENTPQSRRELAIFAKQASKMGKRVCLYSGRDIEPENWMNVFDYIKVGSYQQFLGSLDSPSTNQVFYRKNADGIYENITYTFWLREMVL
;
A
#
# COMPACT_ATOMS: atom_id res chain seq x y z
N MET A 1 -33.49 9.21 9.48
CA MET A 1 -32.34 9.14 8.56
C MET A 1 -30.99 9.12 9.30
N VAL A 2 -30.77 10.03 10.24
CA VAL A 2 -29.50 10.13 11.05
C VAL A 2 -29.19 8.88 11.90
N TYR A 3 -30.19 8.13 12.37
CA TYR A 3 -30.01 6.96 13.24
C TYR A 3 -29.46 5.73 12.47
N ARG A 4 -29.78 5.63 11.17
CA ARG A 4 -29.31 4.53 10.31
C ARG A 4 -27.83 4.72 9.90
N GLU A 5 -27.39 5.96 9.74
CA GLU A 5 -25.99 6.28 9.39
C GLU A 5 -25.04 6.05 10.57
N ARG A 6 -25.47 6.37 11.81
CA ARG A 6 -24.68 6.08 13.02
C ARG A 6 -24.53 4.57 13.28
N GLN A 7 -25.56 3.79 13.03
CA GLN A 7 -25.46 2.32 13.18
C GLN A 7 -24.55 1.71 12.11
N LEU A 8 -24.60 2.18 10.86
CA LEU A 8 -23.71 1.73 9.81
C LEU A 8 -22.24 2.09 10.10
N GLY A 9 -21.96 3.27 10.68
CA GLY A 9 -20.64 3.69 11.09
C GLY A 9 -20.06 2.81 12.21
N ILE A 10 -20.86 2.51 13.23
CA ILE A 10 -20.46 1.64 14.35
C ILE A 10 -20.18 0.19 13.85
N TRP A 11 -21.03 -0.34 12.96
CA TRP A 11 -20.82 -1.65 12.35
C TRP A 11 -19.55 -1.71 11.46
N ARG A 12 -19.27 -0.63 10.73
CA ARG A 12 -18.04 -0.53 9.91
C ARG A 12 -16.79 -0.54 10.79
N SER A 13 -16.75 0.29 11.84
CA SER A 13 -15.61 0.41 12.74
C SER A 13 -15.32 -0.89 13.52
N THR A 14 -16.34 -1.64 13.95
CA THR A 14 -16.17 -2.92 14.68
C THR A 14 -15.69 -4.07 13.79
N MET A 15 -15.71 -3.91 12.46
CA MET A 15 -15.25 -4.92 11.50
C MET A 15 -13.97 -4.50 10.76
N ALA A 16 -13.43 -3.31 11.05
CA ALA A 16 -12.21 -2.82 10.43
C ALA A 16 -11.02 -3.72 10.80
N SER A 17 -10.20 -4.05 9.83
CA SER A 17 -8.94 -4.77 10.03
C SER A 17 -7.73 -4.01 9.46
N ILE A 18 -7.99 -2.94 8.72
CA ILE A 18 -6.98 -2.03 8.17
C ILE A 18 -7.10 -0.67 8.83
N TYR A 19 -6.04 -0.26 9.49
CA TYR A 19 -5.88 1.05 10.12
C TYR A 19 -4.73 1.79 9.44
N TYR A 20 -4.85 3.12 9.36
CA TYR A 20 -3.82 3.98 8.78
C TYR A 20 -3.50 5.14 9.72
N THR A 21 -2.27 5.64 9.65
CA THR A 21 -1.78 6.71 10.54
C THR A 21 -1.73 8.05 9.83
N GLU A 22 -1.31 8.04 8.57
CA GLU A 22 -1.13 9.25 7.77
C GLU A 22 -1.27 8.95 6.28
N VAL A 23 -1.40 10.01 5.50
CA VAL A 23 -1.37 9.96 4.03
C VAL A 23 -0.43 11.03 3.51
N ASP A 24 0.23 10.78 2.38
CA ASP A 24 1.10 11.73 1.71
C ASP A 24 1.02 11.58 0.19
N LEU A 25 1.42 12.60 -0.55
CA LEU A 25 1.58 12.53 -2.00
C LEU A 25 3.07 12.38 -2.34
N SER A 26 3.42 11.28 -2.99
CA SER A 26 4.80 10.96 -3.36
C SER A 26 4.94 10.61 -4.84
N PRO A 27 5.89 11.20 -5.57
CA PRO A 27 6.27 10.79 -6.92
C PRO A 27 7.31 9.66 -6.92
N TYR A 28 7.75 9.18 -5.74
CA TYR A 28 8.89 8.28 -5.60
C TYR A 28 8.52 6.82 -5.38
N GLU A 29 7.32 6.53 -4.84
CA GLU A 29 6.93 5.17 -4.45
C GLU A 29 6.62 4.28 -5.66
N VAL A 30 6.05 4.84 -6.72
CA VAL A 30 5.73 4.08 -7.93
C VAL A 30 6.32 4.82 -9.15
N PRO A 31 7.09 4.15 -10.02
CA PRO A 31 7.67 4.78 -11.19
C PRO A 31 6.62 5.41 -12.11
N ASN A 32 6.80 6.69 -12.44
CA ASN A 32 5.94 7.51 -13.32
C ASN A 32 4.51 7.76 -12.79
N GLU A 33 4.27 7.56 -11.49
CA GLU A 33 2.99 7.84 -10.86
C GLU A 33 3.13 8.93 -9.79
N GLN A 34 2.09 9.72 -9.59
CA GLN A 34 1.90 10.53 -8.40
C GLN A 34 1.06 9.72 -7.43
N SER A 35 1.68 9.17 -6.40
CA SER A 35 1.04 8.23 -5.49
C SER A 35 0.40 8.92 -4.29
N LEU A 36 -0.87 8.62 -4.01
CA LEU A 36 -1.45 8.81 -2.69
C LEU A 36 -0.97 7.65 -1.82
N CYS A 37 0.00 7.91 -0.96
CA CYS A 37 0.58 6.94 -0.04
C CYS A 37 -0.26 6.88 1.22
N ILE A 38 -0.70 5.68 1.61
CA ILE A 38 -1.49 5.43 2.81
C ILE A 38 -0.67 4.52 3.73
N TYR A 39 -0.25 5.04 4.87
CA TYR A 39 0.62 4.33 5.82
C TYR A 39 -0.20 3.41 6.71
N ILE A 40 -0.12 2.10 6.44
CA ILE A 40 -0.92 1.07 7.11
C ILE A 40 -0.21 0.56 8.37
N SER A 41 -0.91 0.58 9.50
CA SER A 41 -0.42 0.04 10.77
C SER A 41 -0.68 -1.47 10.92
N GLY A 42 -0.10 -2.09 11.94
CA GLY A 42 -0.19 -3.54 12.18
C GLY A 42 0.89 -4.35 11.46
N CYS A 43 1.96 -3.71 10.98
CA CYS A 43 3.06 -4.38 10.29
C CYS A 43 3.68 -5.48 11.15
N GLN A 44 3.74 -6.71 10.64
CA GLN A 44 4.28 -7.88 11.36
C GLN A 44 5.80 -8.05 11.15
N GLN A 45 6.44 -7.17 10.36
CA GLN A 45 7.87 -7.23 10.11
C GLN A 45 8.65 -6.53 11.23
N VAL A 46 9.82 -7.08 11.55
CA VAL A 46 10.74 -6.54 12.57
C VAL A 46 12.03 -6.02 11.95
N CYS A 47 11.92 -5.36 10.80
CA CYS A 47 13.07 -4.80 10.08
C CYS A 47 13.93 -3.93 11.02
N GLN A 48 15.23 -4.18 11.05
CA GLN A 48 16.17 -3.36 11.79
C GLN A 48 16.26 -1.97 11.15
N ASN A 49 16.21 -0.91 11.97
CA ASN A 49 16.22 0.48 11.50
C ASN A 49 15.07 0.81 10.52
N CYS A 50 13.88 0.23 10.77
CA CYS A 50 12.68 0.61 10.06
C CYS A 50 12.43 2.13 10.20
N HIS A 51 12.09 2.82 9.10
CA HIS A 51 11.78 4.25 9.11
C HIS A 51 10.50 4.56 9.92
N TYR A 52 9.55 3.63 9.97
CA TYR A 52 8.25 3.78 10.63
C TYR A 52 7.98 2.66 11.64
N PRO A 53 8.75 2.55 12.73
CA PRO A 53 8.60 1.46 13.70
C PRO A 53 7.24 1.46 14.41
N ASP A 54 6.59 2.61 14.51
CA ASP A 54 5.26 2.75 15.11
C ASP A 54 4.15 2.04 14.31
N LEU A 55 4.33 1.85 13.00
CA LEU A 55 3.39 1.08 12.18
C LEU A 55 3.31 -0.41 12.56
N ARG A 56 4.16 -0.90 13.45
CA ARG A 56 4.06 -2.26 14.03
C ARG A 56 2.92 -2.39 15.03
N LYS A 57 2.44 -1.28 15.60
CA LYS A 57 1.32 -1.30 16.54
C LYS A 57 0.04 -1.69 15.80
N ALA A 58 -0.65 -2.71 16.31
CA ALA A 58 -1.95 -3.09 15.79
C ALA A 58 -3.00 -2.00 16.10
N ASN A 59 -3.95 -1.81 15.19
CA ASN A 59 -5.04 -0.84 15.34
C ASN A 59 -4.58 0.58 15.69
N TYR A 60 -3.41 0.97 15.20
CA TYR A 60 -2.84 2.31 15.45
C TYR A 60 -3.26 3.27 14.33
N GLY A 61 -3.84 4.40 14.73
CA GLY A 61 -4.44 5.38 13.83
C GLY A 61 -5.94 5.19 13.67
N GLU A 62 -6.46 5.50 12.50
CA GLU A 62 -7.89 5.49 12.19
C GLU A 62 -8.26 4.29 11.31
N PRO A 63 -9.49 3.72 11.45
CA PRO A 63 -9.96 2.66 10.56
C PRO A 63 -10.08 3.21 9.13
N LEU A 64 -9.37 2.61 8.17
CA LEU A 64 -9.34 3.12 6.80
C LEU A 64 -10.72 3.06 6.13
N ILE A 65 -11.55 2.09 6.49
CA ILE A 65 -12.89 1.91 5.94
C ILE A 65 -13.80 3.14 6.14
N ASP A 66 -13.57 3.93 7.18
CA ASP A 66 -14.37 5.11 7.49
C ASP A 66 -13.93 6.35 6.69
N PHE A 67 -12.73 6.33 6.12
CA PHE A 67 -12.12 7.49 5.47
C PHE A 67 -11.73 7.29 4.02
N PHE A 68 -11.63 6.05 3.53
CA PHE A 68 -11.04 5.74 2.23
C PHE A 68 -11.73 6.44 1.06
N GLU A 69 -13.06 6.43 1.02
CA GLU A 69 -13.83 7.10 -0.03
C GLU A 69 -13.54 8.61 -0.05
N LYS A 70 -13.54 9.24 1.12
CA LYS A 70 -13.22 10.66 1.27
C LYS A 70 -11.78 10.98 0.85
N LEU A 71 -10.82 10.11 1.14
CA LEU A 71 -9.43 10.26 0.70
C LEU A 71 -9.34 10.21 -0.84
N LEU A 72 -10.03 9.25 -1.47
CA LEU A 72 -10.08 9.16 -2.93
C LEU A 72 -10.67 10.41 -3.58
N GLU A 73 -11.74 10.97 -3.01
CA GLU A 73 -12.35 12.22 -3.48
C GLU A 73 -11.40 13.41 -3.32
N LEU A 74 -10.79 13.55 -2.13
CA LEU A 74 -9.92 14.68 -1.79
C LEU A 74 -8.68 14.74 -2.70
N TYR A 75 -8.10 13.59 -3.00
CA TYR A 75 -6.86 13.49 -3.80
C TYR A 75 -7.12 13.09 -5.26
N PHE A 76 -8.38 13.15 -5.72
CA PHE A 76 -8.78 12.65 -7.03
C PHE A 76 -7.95 13.23 -8.19
N TYR A 77 -7.72 14.53 -8.19
CA TYR A 77 -6.97 15.21 -9.24
C TYR A 77 -5.45 15.21 -9.05
N GLN A 78 -4.99 15.02 -7.81
CA GLN A 78 -3.56 15.06 -7.50
C GLN A 78 -2.88 13.70 -7.67
N ALA A 79 -3.59 12.61 -7.38
CA ALA A 79 -3.02 11.27 -7.44
C ALA A 79 -3.40 10.52 -8.72
N THR A 80 -2.44 9.83 -9.30
CA THR A 80 -2.66 8.86 -10.40
C THR A 80 -2.67 7.43 -9.89
N CYS A 81 -2.04 7.18 -8.74
CA CYS A 81 -1.93 5.89 -8.08
C CYS A 81 -2.32 5.98 -6.60
N VAL A 82 -2.92 4.93 -6.06
CA VAL A 82 -3.09 4.73 -4.61
C VAL A 82 -2.11 3.66 -4.17
N CYS A 83 -1.20 4.03 -3.25
CA CYS A 83 -0.16 3.15 -2.75
C CYS A 83 -0.40 2.81 -1.27
N PHE A 84 -0.71 1.55 -0.99
CA PHE A 84 -0.86 1.04 0.37
C PHE A 84 0.52 0.65 0.91
N LEU A 85 1.04 1.41 1.86
CA LEU A 85 2.33 1.15 2.48
C LEU A 85 2.16 0.23 3.69
N GLY A 86 1.99 -1.06 3.42
CA GLY A 86 1.80 -2.12 4.39
C GLY A 86 0.58 -2.99 4.14
N GLU A 87 0.54 -4.15 4.79
CA GLU A 87 -0.52 -5.16 4.69
C GLU A 87 -1.37 -5.27 5.96
N GLY A 88 -1.13 -4.37 6.95
CA GLY A 88 -1.68 -4.53 8.28
C GLY A 88 -1.16 -5.81 8.95
N GLU A 89 -1.99 -6.48 9.72
CA GLU A 89 -1.64 -7.76 10.38
C GLU A 89 -1.60 -8.95 9.40
N ASN A 90 -1.86 -8.71 8.12
CA ASN A 90 -1.82 -9.73 7.06
C ASN A 90 -2.74 -10.93 7.30
N THR A 91 -3.85 -10.72 7.98
CA THR A 91 -4.90 -11.73 8.19
C THR A 91 -5.72 -11.94 6.91
N PRO A 92 -6.48 -13.04 6.77
CA PRO A 92 -7.42 -13.18 5.65
C PRO A 92 -8.42 -12.03 5.55
N GLN A 93 -8.79 -11.39 6.67
CA GLN A 93 -9.68 -10.24 6.70
C GLN A 93 -8.97 -8.98 6.18
N SER A 94 -7.73 -8.70 6.63
CA SER A 94 -6.92 -7.57 6.16
C SER A 94 -6.71 -7.64 4.65
N ARG A 95 -6.36 -8.83 4.13
CA ARG A 95 -6.17 -9.07 2.69
C ARG A 95 -7.44 -8.78 1.89
N ARG A 96 -8.61 -9.23 2.37
CA ARG A 96 -9.89 -8.96 1.72
C ARG A 96 -10.22 -7.47 1.72
N GLU A 97 -9.99 -6.79 2.84
CA GLU A 97 -10.27 -5.36 2.99
C GLU A 97 -9.37 -4.52 2.06
N LEU A 98 -8.06 -4.79 2.02
CA LEU A 98 -7.14 -4.17 1.07
C LEU A 98 -7.54 -4.40 -0.39
N ALA A 99 -7.97 -5.63 -0.73
CA ALA A 99 -8.44 -5.94 -2.08
C ALA A 99 -9.73 -5.18 -2.45
N ILE A 100 -10.61 -4.91 -1.48
CA ILE A 100 -11.80 -4.07 -1.68
C ILE A 100 -11.38 -2.63 -1.96
N PHE A 101 -10.49 -2.04 -1.16
CA PHE A 101 -9.98 -0.68 -1.37
C PHE A 101 -9.28 -0.53 -2.72
N ALA A 102 -8.43 -1.50 -3.10
CA ALA A 102 -7.78 -1.52 -4.39
C ALA A 102 -8.80 -1.49 -5.55
N LYS A 103 -9.85 -2.33 -5.48
CA LYS A 103 -10.93 -2.33 -6.48
C LYS A 103 -11.72 -1.03 -6.52
N GLN A 104 -11.94 -0.37 -5.37
CA GLN A 104 -12.61 0.94 -5.33
C GLN A 104 -11.75 2.01 -6.03
N ALA A 105 -10.45 2.08 -5.72
CA ALA A 105 -9.52 2.99 -6.38
C ALA A 105 -9.45 2.76 -7.90
N SER A 106 -9.34 1.48 -8.32
CA SER A 106 -9.31 1.10 -9.75
C SER A 106 -10.58 1.53 -10.49
N LYS A 107 -11.77 1.41 -9.87
CA LYS A 107 -13.04 1.88 -10.45
C LYS A 107 -13.07 3.39 -10.66
N MET A 108 -12.31 4.15 -9.88
CA MET A 108 -12.12 5.59 -10.05
C MET A 108 -11.00 5.94 -11.03
N GLY A 109 -10.47 4.96 -11.78
CA GLY A 109 -9.42 5.15 -12.78
C GLY A 109 -8.02 5.30 -12.19
N LYS A 110 -7.80 4.96 -10.91
CA LYS A 110 -6.48 5.03 -10.29
C LYS A 110 -5.72 3.71 -10.47
N ARG A 111 -4.40 3.79 -10.67
CA ARG A 111 -3.52 2.65 -10.47
C ARG A 111 -3.48 2.30 -8.99
N VAL A 112 -3.15 1.06 -8.68
CA VAL A 112 -3.08 0.60 -7.28
C VAL A 112 -1.78 -0.15 -7.02
N CYS A 113 -1.13 0.19 -5.91
CA CYS A 113 0.13 -0.38 -5.48
C CYS A 113 0.02 -0.92 -4.06
N LEU A 114 0.69 -2.04 -3.79
CA LEU A 114 0.82 -2.62 -2.46
C LEU A 114 2.31 -2.76 -2.11
N TYR A 115 2.70 -2.27 -0.94
CA TYR A 115 3.99 -2.54 -0.34
C TYR A 115 3.85 -3.63 0.72
N SER A 116 4.48 -4.77 0.47
CA SER A 116 4.65 -5.85 1.44
C SER A 116 6.07 -5.86 1.97
N GLY A 117 6.22 -5.96 3.28
CA GLY A 117 7.53 -6.16 3.91
C GLY A 117 7.96 -7.63 3.95
N ARG A 118 7.19 -8.56 3.38
CA ARG A 118 7.49 -10.00 3.38
C ARG A 118 8.42 -10.37 2.24
N ASP A 119 9.33 -11.31 2.51
CA ASP A 119 10.22 -11.91 1.51
C ASP A 119 9.48 -13.05 0.80
N ILE A 120 8.64 -12.70 -0.18
CA ILE A 120 7.73 -13.59 -0.92
C ILE A 120 7.65 -13.21 -2.40
N GLU A 121 7.12 -14.10 -3.22
CA GLU A 121 6.58 -13.76 -4.53
C GLU A 121 5.12 -13.24 -4.40
N PRO A 122 4.60 -12.48 -5.39
CA PRO A 122 3.20 -12.05 -5.38
C PRO A 122 2.23 -13.20 -5.19
N GLU A 123 1.34 -13.09 -4.19
CA GLU A 123 0.31 -14.07 -3.88
C GLU A 123 -0.97 -13.82 -4.70
N ASN A 124 -1.82 -14.84 -4.88
CA ASN A 124 -3.04 -14.75 -5.69
C ASN A 124 -3.99 -13.63 -5.27
N TRP A 125 -4.12 -13.33 -3.96
CA TRP A 125 -4.98 -12.26 -3.49
C TRP A 125 -4.48 -10.87 -3.89
N MET A 126 -3.20 -10.75 -4.21
CA MET A 126 -2.56 -9.51 -4.66
C MET A 126 -2.85 -9.19 -6.13
N ASN A 127 -3.49 -10.08 -6.88
CA ASN A 127 -3.80 -9.90 -8.30
C ASN A 127 -4.72 -8.71 -8.61
N VAL A 128 -5.25 -8.04 -7.61
CA VAL A 128 -6.02 -6.80 -7.78
C VAL A 128 -5.13 -5.56 -7.94
N PHE A 129 -3.85 -5.64 -7.60
CA PHE A 129 -2.90 -4.53 -7.67
C PHE A 129 -2.20 -4.46 -9.03
N ASP A 130 -1.92 -3.25 -9.52
CA ASP A 130 -1.11 -3.01 -10.72
C ASP A 130 0.37 -3.13 -10.42
N TYR A 131 0.77 -2.72 -9.21
CA TYR A 131 2.14 -2.75 -8.73
C TYR A 131 2.22 -3.43 -7.36
N ILE A 132 3.28 -4.19 -7.13
CA ILE A 132 3.56 -4.84 -5.84
C ILE A 132 5.03 -4.69 -5.52
N LYS A 133 5.32 -4.16 -4.33
CA LYS A 133 6.65 -4.23 -3.73
C LYS A 133 6.66 -5.34 -2.68
N VAL A 134 7.64 -6.23 -2.73
CA VAL A 134 7.89 -7.25 -1.71
C VAL A 134 9.31 -7.13 -1.16
N GLY A 135 9.56 -7.78 -0.05
CA GLY A 135 10.87 -7.85 0.59
C GLY A 135 10.99 -6.96 1.83
N SER A 136 11.58 -7.53 2.87
CA SER A 136 11.91 -6.83 4.12
C SER A 136 13.03 -5.80 3.88
N TYR A 137 13.00 -4.69 4.64
CA TYR A 137 14.12 -3.76 4.61
C TYR A 137 15.32 -4.34 5.36
N GLN A 138 16.46 -4.39 4.67
CA GLN A 138 17.76 -4.81 5.22
C GLN A 138 18.74 -3.67 5.01
N GLN A 139 19.15 -3.01 6.09
CA GLN A 139 19.97 -1.78 6.04
C GLN A 139 21.24 -1.95 5.21
N PHE A 140 21.91 -3.10 5.28
CA PHE A 140 23.17 -3.35 4.56
C PHE A 140 22.99 -3.64 3.07
N LEU A 141 21.76 -3.94 2.62
CA LEU A 141 21.40 -4.10 1.22
C LEU A 141 20.79 -2.83 0.62
N GLY A 142 20.31 -1.94 1.47
CA GLY A 142 19.66 -0.69 1.08
C GLY A 142 18.17 -0.82 0.78
N SER A 143 17.58 0.26 0.30
CA SER A 143 16.17 0.34 -0.13
C SER A 143 16.03 0.00 -1.62
N LEU A 144 14.87 0.24 -2.23
CA LEU A 144 14.58 -0.07 -3.64
C LEU A 144 15.53 0.62 -4.63
N ASP A 145 16.08 1.78 -4.27
CA ASP A 145 17.04 2.56 -5.08
C ASP A 145 18.46 1.98 -5.07
N SER A 146 18.75 1.05 -4.16
CA SER A 146 20.04 0.37 -4.10
C SER A 146 20.10 -0.82 -5.06
N PRO A 147 21.13 -0.93 -5.93
CA PRO A 147 21.33 -2.11 -6.79
C PRO A 147 21.56 -3.42 -6.02
N SER A 148 21.93 -3.34 -4.73
CA SER A 148 22.15 -4.50 -3.86
C SER A 148 20.89 -4.92 -3.08
N THR A 149 19.77 -4.23 -3.25
CA THR A 149 18.54 -4.49 -2.49
C THR A 149 18.03 -5.92 -2.67
N ASN A 150 17.50 -6.48 -1.58
CA ASN A 150 16.71 -7.72 -1.62
C ASN A 150 15.22 -7.47 -1.95
N GLN A 151 14.81 -6.20 -2.02
CA GLN A 151 13.43 -5.85 -2.31
C GLN A 151 13.17 -5.93 -3.81
N VAL A 152 11.98 -6.38 -4.17
CA VAL A 152 11.57 -6.52 -5.57
C VAL A 152 10.31 -5.71 -5.81
N PHE A 153 10.30 -4.95 -6.91
CA PHE A 153 9.16 -4.18 -7.34
C PHE A 153 8.61 -4.75 -8.65
N TYR A 154 7.35 -5.15 -8.61
CA TYR A 154 6.65 -5.75 -9.73
C TYR A 154 5.65 -4.81 -10.35
N ARG A 155 5.49 -4.89 -11.67
CA ARG A 155 4.38 -4.30 -12.43
C ARG A 155 3.62 -5.41 -13.13
N LYS A 156 2.30 -5.37 -13.06
CA LYS A 156 1.43 -6.27 -13.81
C LYS A 156 1.37 -5.81 -15.28
N ASN A 157 1.65 -6.71 -16.21
CA ASN A 157 1.52 -6.45 -17.65
C ASN A 157 0.07 -6.68 -18.14
N ALA A 158 -0.15 -6.48 -19.46
CA ALA A 158 -1.47 -6.65 -20.08
C ALA A 158 -2.03 -8.08 -19.99
N ASP A 159 -1.16 -9.08 -19.89
CA ASP A 159 -1.53 -10.49 -19.74
C ASP A 159 -1.81 -10.89 -18.28
N GLY A 160 -1.72 -9.94 -17.35
CA GLY A 160 -1.92 -10.17 -15.92
C GLY A 160 -0.71 -10.78 -15.19
N ILE A 161 0.46 -10.81 -15.83
CA ILE A 161 1.68 -11.38 -15.30
C ILE A 161 2.51 -10.27 -14.65
N TYR A 162 3.07 -10.55 -13.47
CA TYR A 162 3.97 -9.64 -12.78
C TYR A 162 5.39 -9.73 -13.32
N GLU A 163 5.91 -8.58 -13.75
CA GLU A 163 7.27 -8.40 -14.26
C GLU A 163 8.09 -7.62 -13.25
N ASN A 164 9.29 -8.10 -12.93
CA ASN A 164 10.23 -7.39 -12.06
C ASN A 164 10.75 -6.13 -12.77
N ILE A 165 10.42 -4.97 -12.24
CA ILE A 165 10.86 -3.66 -12.74
C ILE A 165 11.70 -2.89 -11.70
N THR A 166 12.31 -3.57 -10.73
CA THR A 166 13.10 -2.94 -9.66
C THR A 166 14.17 -2.01 -10.20
N TYR A 167 14.80 -2.38 -11.31
CA TYR A 167 15.86 -1.57 -11.96
C TYR A 167 15.43 -0.14 -12.29
N THR A 168 14.12 0.14 -12.41
CA THR A 168 13.62 1.48 -12.73
C THR A 168 13.88 2.50 -11.61
N PHE A 169 14.07 2.03 -10.38
CA PHE A 169 14.44 2.89 -9.25
C PHE A 169 15.92 3.31 -9.33
N TRP A 170 16.80 2.47 -9.86
CA TRP A 170 18.23 2.76 -9.98
C TRP A 170 18.53 3.79 -11.07
N LEU A 171 17.69 3.85 -12.10
CA LEU A 171 17.86 4.79 -13.22
C LEU A 171 17.53 6.24 -12.83
N ARG A 172 16.79 6.47 -11.75
CA ARG A 172 16.43 7.81 -11.28
C ARG A 172 17.64 8.63 -10.80
N GLU A 173 18.64 7.96 -10.23
CA GLU A 173 19.87 8.62 -9.76
C GLU A 173 20.84 9.01 -10.89
N MET A 174 20.70 8.43 -12.09
CA MET A 174 21.59 8.71 -13.22
C MET A 174 21.20 9.95 -14.03
N VAL A 175 20.11 10.61 -13.69
CA VAL A 175 19.54 11.78 -14.44
C VAL A 175 19.67 13.10 -13.67
N LEU A 176 20.28 13.09 -12.49
CA LEU A 176 20.65 14.27 -11.70
C LEU A 176 22.14 14.54 -11.82
#